data_998ead646df60cd9ba664e717c9f9b9c
#
_entry.id   998ead646df60cd9ba664e717c9f9b9c
#
_cell.length_a   1.000
_cell.length_b   1.000
_cell.length_c   1.000
_cell.angle_alpha   90.00
_cell.angle_beta   90.00
_cell.angle_gamma   90.00
#
_symmetry.space_group_name_H-M   'P 1'
#
loop_
_entity.id
_entity.type
_entity.pdbx_description
1 polymer ?
#
loop_
_entity_poly.entity_id
_entity_poly.type
_entity_poly.pdbx_seq_one_letter_code
_entity_poly.pdbx_strand_id
1 'polypeptide(L)'
;MREGFIETKGGRIWYAVYGEDKRATPLLVLHGGPGFLSMPQGVSDFAVDRPVYFYDQLGSGRSDQATDKNYYSVKNFVNELDEVIKELKLAEVILMGFSWGCGLACSYLLEKEPKGVKAIILSAPYLSSPLWDKDQREYIAKMPSEVIKAIEEGEKNGDYGDEYQEATMKYYQKHVCNLEPWPDYLQEAFEKLNMEVYLTMWGPSEFTISGKLKNFDLYPELPKITVPVLLICGDRDEAGVKTVKDFQMAFPCAQMAVIPQASHLNQIEQPRIYQVIVNEFLKNK
;
A
#
# COMPACT_ATOMS: atom_id res chain seq x y z
N MET A 1 5.54 22.93 -0.96
CA MET A 1 4.39 22.03 -0.76
C MET A 1 3.11 22.85 -0.81
N ARG A 2 2.06 22.37 -1.48
CA ARG A 2 0.69 22.88 -1.44
C ARG A 2 -0.23 21.73 -1.03
N GLU A 3 -1.25 22.03 -0.26
CA GLU A 3 -2.27 21.04 0.13
C GLU A 3 -3.67 21.62 -0.05
N GLY A 4 -4.68 20.77 -0.06
CA GLY A 4 -6.07 21.15 -0.21
C GLY A 4 -7.02 19.98 -0.11
N PHE A 5 -8.26 20.22 -0.49
CA PHE A 5 -9.31 19.20 -0.52
C PHE A 5 -9.93 19.12 -1.90
N ILE A 6 -10.32 17.91 -2.29
CA ILE A 6 -11.08 17.60 -3.50
C ILE A 6 -12.45 17.13 -3.05
N GLU A 7 -13.51 17.69 -3.66
CA GLU A 7 -14.87 17.21 -3.47
C GLU A 7 -15.08 15.95 -4.31
N THR A 8 -15.43 14.86 -3.67
CA THR A 8 -15.82 13.60 -4.33
C THR A 8 -17.21 13.17 -3.91
N LYS A 9 -17.77 12.16 -4.57
CA LYS A 9 -19.08 11.62 -4.19
C LYS A 9 -19.11 11.03 -2.79
N GLY A 10 -17.97 10.60 -2.28
CA GLY A 10 -17.86 10.00 -0.93
C GLY A 10 -17.67 11.03 0.18
N GLY A 11 -17.14 12.22 -0.14
CA GLY A 11 -16.76 13.26 0.81
C GLY A 11 -15.52 14.00 0.33
N ARG A 12 -14.96 14.86 1.17
CA ARG A 12 -13.76 15.63 0.85
C ARG A 12 -12.53 14.75 1.04
N ILE A 13 -11.68 14.75 0.03
CA ILE A 13 -10.41 14.02 0.00
C ILE A 13 -9.27 15.02 0.15
N TRP A 14 -8.48 14.87 1.19
CA TRP A 14 -7.27 15.66 1.39
C TRP A 14 -6.18 15.24 0.39
N TYR A 15 -5.45 16.22 -0.14
CA TYR A 15 -4.26 15.98 -0.94
C TYR A 15 -3.14 16.96 -0.61
N ALA A 16 -1.91 16.57 -0.92
CA ALA A 16 -0.74 17.44 -0.93
C ALA A 16 0.09 17.21 -2.20
N VAL A 17 0.76 18.27 -2.67
CA VAL A 17 1.70 18.19 -3.78
C VAL A 17 3.03 18.82 -3.41
N TYR A 18 4.10 18.11 -3.74
CA TYR A 18 5.47 18.55 -3.66
C TYR A 18 6.02 18.71 -5.08
N GLY A 19 6.87 19.71 -5.34
CA GLY A 19 7.48 19.93 -6.66
C GLY A 19 6.48 20.26 -7.77
N GLU A 20 5.40 20.98 -7.48
CA GLU A 20 4.33 21.32 -8.44
C GLU A 20 4.84 22.12 -9.66
N ASP A 21 5.98 22.80 -9.54
CA ASP A 21 6.64 23.54 -10.61
C ASP A 21 7.37 22.64 -11.63
N LYS A 22 7.54 21.38 -11.35
CA LYS A 22 8.26 20.42 -12.20
C LYS A 22 7.44 20.00 -13.42
N ARG A 23 8.11 19.50 -14.45
CA ARG A 23 7.54 19.20 -15.75
C ARG A 23 7.45 17.72 -16.09
N ALA A 24 8.20 16.87 -15.41
CA ALA A 24 8.15 15.42 -15.67
C ALA A 24 6.80 14.84 -15.23
N THR A 25 6.47 13.67 -15.76
CA THR A 25 5.21 12.96 -15.44
C THR A 25 5.02 12.85 -13.92
N PRO A 26 3.90 13.34 -13.36
CA PRO A 26 3.66 13.30 -11.91
C PRO A 26 3.61 11.89 -11.33
N LEU A 27 4.04 11.74 -10.08
CA LEU A 27 3.71 10.60 -9.24
C LEU A 27 2.43 10.89 -8.46
N LEU A 28 1.50 9.94 -8.40
CA LEU A 28 0.37 9.91 -7.48
C LEU A 28 0.53 8.73 -6.54
N VAL A 29 0.69 9.03 -5.26
CA VAL A 29 0.96 8.05 -4.21
C VAL A 29 -0.34 7.52 -3.62
N LEU A 30 -0.48 6.19 -3.60
CA LEU A 30 -1.61 5.46 -3.06
C LEU A 30 -1.15 4.73 -1.79
N HIS A 31 -1.60 5.20 -0.63
CA HIS A 31 -1.18 4.63 0.65
C HIS A 31 -1.76 3.24 0.90
N GLY A 32 -1.16 2.52 1.84
CA GLY A 32 -1.57 1.20 2.31
C GLY A 32 -2.72 1.22 3.32
N GLY A 33 -2.87 0.18 4.04
CA GLY A 33 -3.94 -0.11 4.97
C GLY A 33 -4.90 -1.14 4.39
N PRO A 34 -6.16 -0.83 4.07
CA PRO A 34 -6.91 0.45 4.02
C PRO A 34 -7.10 1.13 5.38
N GLY A 35 -7.34 2.44 5.35
CA GLY A 35 -7.57 3.22 6.59
C GLY A 35 -6.29 3.85 7.18
N PHE A 36 -5.12 3.57 6.59
CA PHE A 36 -3.87 4.23 6.96
C PHE A 36 -3.86 5.67 6.42
N LEU A 37 -2.75 6.36 6.48
CA LEU A 37 -2.62 7.71 5.93
C LEU A 37 -1.41 7.82 5.01
N SER A 38 -1.39 8.84 4.17
CA SER A 38 -0.24 9.12 3.32
C SER A 38 0.95 9.61 4.14
N MET A 39 2.09 8.94 3.98
CA MET A 39 3.37 9.32 4.57
C MET A 39 4.32 9.82 3.47
N PRO A 40 4.78 11.08 3.54
CA PRO A 40 5.71 11.62 2.55
C PRO A 40 7.16 11.13 2.73
N GLN A 41 7.51 10.57 3.89
CA GLN A 41 8.86 10.12 4.22
C GLN A 41 9.36 9.05 3.23
N GLY A 42 10.55 9.27 2.68
CA GLY A 42 11.17 8.39 1.69
C GLY A 42 10.61 8.53 0.27
N VAL A 43 9.53 9.30 0.06
CA VAL A 43 8.83 9.46 -1.24
C VAL A 43 8.81 10.91 -1.71
N SER A 44 8.66 11.89 -0.82
CA SER A 44 8.65 13.30 -1.19
C SER A 44 9.96 13.78 -1.86
N ASP A 45 11.06 13.06 -1.68
CA ASP A 45 12.36 13.38 -2.28
C ASP A 45 12.34 13.29 -3.82
N PHE A 46 11.42 12.50 -4.41
CA PHE A 46 11.23 12.47 -5.86
C PHE A 46 10.70 13.81 -6.42
N ALA A 47 10.26 14.72 -5.55
CA ALA A 47 9.80 16.06 -5.93
C ALA A 47 10.93 16.98 -6.43
N VAL A 48 12.18 16.55 -6.39
CA VAL A 48 13.31 17.25 -7.02
C VAL A 48 13.13 17.28 -8.55
N ASP A 49 12.58 16.20 -9.13
CA ASP A 49 12.50 16.03 -10.58
C ASP A 49 11.08 16.12 -11.14
N ARG A 50 10.06 15.79 -10.37
CA ARG A 50 8.66 15.70 -10.80
C ARG A 50 7.66 16.08 -9.71
N PRO A 51 6.42 16.47 -10.06
CA PRO A 51 5.38 16.62 -9.06
C PRO A 51 5.09 15.28 -8.37
N VAL A 52 4.98 15.30 -7.03
CA VAL A 52 4.60 14.14 -6.22
C VAL A 52 3.34 14.49 -5.45
N TYR A 53 2.25 13.83 -5.81
CA TYR A 53 0.95 13.98 -5.19
C TYR A 53 0.72 12.87 -4.17
N PHE A 54 0.24 13.26 -3.02
CA PHE A 54 -0.27 12.38 -1.97
C PHE A 54 -1.75 12.67 -1.77
N TYR A 55 -2.56 11.68 -1.50
CA TYR A 55 -3.91 11.89 -0.99
C TYR A 55 -4.24 10.83 0.06
N ASP A 56 -5.05 11.20 1.02
CA ASP A 56 -5.60 10.27 1.99
C ASP A 56 -6.92 9.75 1.45
N GLN A 57 -7.07 8.42 1.28
CA GLN A 57 -8.30 7.79 0.81
C GLN A 57 -9.44 8.10 1.79
N LEU A 58 -10.69 8.06 1.33
CA LEU A 58 -11.85 8.32 2.18
C LEU A 58 -11.83 7.46 3.44
N GLY A 59 -12.10 8.06 4.58
CA GLY A 59 -12.00 7.40 5.87
C GLY A 59 -10.58 7.35 6.44
N SER A 60 -9.58 7.90 5.76
CA SER A 60 -8.18 7.84 6.16
C SER A 60 -7.64 9.23 6.49
N GLY A 61 -6.75 9.29 7.48
CA GLY A 61 -5.95 10.47 7.77
C GLY A 61 -6.76 11.76 7.89
N ARG A 62 -6.56 12.68 6.93
CA ARG A 62 -7.15 14.04 6.88
C ARG A 62 -8.41 14.13 6.03
N SER A 63 -8.76 13.07 5.30
CA SER A 63 -9.99 12.99 4.50
C SER A 63 -11.22 12.80 5.36
N ASP A 64 -12.40 13.13 4.80
CA ASP A 64 -13.67 12.91 5.47
C ASP A 64 -13.92 11.41 5.73
N GLN A 65 -14.77 11.12 6.72
CA GLN A 65 -15.28 9.78 6.99
C GLN A 65 -16.50 9.51 6.12
N ALA A 66 -16.68 8.28 5.64
CA ALA A 66 -17.92 7.91 4.99
C ALA A 66 -19.09 7.97 5.98
N THR A 67 -20.24 8.46 5.54
CA THR A 67 -21.47 8.46 6.35
C THR A 67 -22.05 7.07 6.55
N ASP A 68 -21.73 6.14 5.65
CA ASP A 68 -22.09 4.72 5.72
C ASP A 68 -20.82 3.88 5.46
N LYS A 69 -20.44 3.03 6.43
CA LYS A 69 -19.30 2.13 6.31
C LYS A 69 -19.41 1.15 5.14
N ASN A 70 -20.61 0.90 4.63
CA ASN A 70 -20.81 0.09 3.42
C ASN A 70 -20.19 0.74 2.17
N TYR A 71 -19.92 2.05 2.21
CA TYR A 71 -19.20 2.75 1.17
C TYR A 71 -17.79 2.20 0.97
N TYR A 72 -17.08 1.80 2.03
CA TYR A 72 -15.75 1.24 1.93
C TYR A 72 -15.77 -0.07 1.13
N SER A 73 -15.28 -0.01 -0.10
CA SER A 73 -15.19 -1.15 -1.02
C SER A 73 -14.16 -0.87 -2.12
N VAL A 74 -13.57 -1.92 -2.70
CA VAL A 74 -12.64 -1.79 -3.83
C VAL A 74 -13.21 -0.90 -4.93
N LYS A 75 -14.45 -1.15 -5.33
CA LYS A 75 -15.14 -0.38 -6.39
C LYS A 75 -15.23 1.10 -6.07
N ASN A 76 -15.55 1.47 -4.83
CA ASN A 76 -15.67 2.88 -4.46
C ASN A 76 -14.31 3.56 -4.35
N PHE A 77 -13.27 2.89 -3.84
CA PHE A 77 -11.90 3.42 -3.86
C PHE A 77 -11.35 3.57 -5.28
N VAL A 78 -11.71 2.67 -6.21
CA VAL A 78 -11.37 2.83 -7.65
C VAL A 78 -12.06 4.04 -8.26
N ASN A 79 -13.34 4.29 -7.93
CA ASN A 79 -14.06 5.48 -8.40
C ASN A 79 -13.49 6.76 -7.79
N GLU A 80 -13.14 6.74 -6.51
CA GLU A 80 -12.49 7.85 -5.81
C GLU A 80 -11.14 8.20 -6.47
N LEU A 81 -10.30 7.21 -6.76
CA LEU A 81 -9.03 7.43 -7.46
C LEU A 81 -9.24 8.08 -8.83
N ASP A 82 -10.26 7.65 -9.57
CA ASP A 82 -10.64 8.24 -10.86
C ASP A 82 -11.07 9.72 -10.70
N GLU A 83 -11.84 10.03 -9.66
CA GLU A 83 -12.25 11.41 -9.33
C GLU A 83 -11.02 12.25 -8.92
N VAL A 84 -10.14 11.73 -8.08
CA VAL A 84 -8.90 12.41 -7.65
C VAL A 84 -8.01 12.75 -8.85
N ILE A 85 -7.79 11.81 -9.77
CA ILE A 85 -6.97 12.03 -10.98
C ILE A 85 -7.58 13.12 -11.85
N LYS A 86 -8.92 13.14 -12.01
CA LYS A 86 -9.64 14.13 -12.80
C LYS A 86 -9.58 15.53 -12.18
N GLU A 87 -9.87 15.65 -10.90
CA GLU A 87 -9.89 16.93 -10.19
C GLU A 87 -8.49 17.56 -10.09
N LEU A 88 -7.46 16.75 -9.90
CA LEU A 88 -6.06 17.19 -9.95
C LEU A 88 -5.56 17.43 -11.38
N LYS A 89 -6.39 17.16 -12.42
CA LYS A 89 -6.08 17.35 -13.84
C LYS A 89 -4.81 16.62 -14.28
N LEU A 90 -4.59 15.42 -13.75
CA LEU A 90 -3.44 14.58 -14.08
C LEU A 90 -3.70 13.84 -15.41
N ALA A 91 -3.51 14.53 -16.54
CA ALA A 91 -3.71 13.96 -17.88
C ALA A 91 -2.76 12.77 -18.14
N GLU A 92 -1.57 12.84 -17.59
CA GLU A 92 -0.58 11.76 -17.53
C GLU A 92 -0.12 11.60 -16.08
N VAL A 93 0.07 10.35 -15.62
CA VAL A 93 0.43 10.05 -14.23
C VAL A 93 1.15 8.72 -14.12
N ILE A 94 2.04 8.60 -13.15
CA ILE A 94 2.59 7.33 -12.68
C ILE A 94 1.96 7.05 -11.32
N LEU A 95 1.32 5.88 -11.16
CA LEU A 95 0.76 5.48 -9.87
C LEU A 95 1.83 4.78 -9.05
N MET A 96 1.95 5.17 -7.78
CA MET A 96 2.88 4.57 -6.83
C MET A 96 2.10 4.03 -5.64
N GLY A 97 1.86 2.74 -5.63
CA GLY A 97 1.12 2.05 -4.57
C GLY A 97 2.03 1.46 -3.50
N PHE A 98 1.55 1.49 -2.26
CA PHE A 98 2.14 0.79 -1.12
C PHE A 98 1.12 -0.20 -0.57
N SER A 99 1.51 -1.48 -0.41
CA SER A 99 0.64 -2.52 0.17
C SER A 99 -0.73 -2.58 -0.53
N TRP A 100 -1.83 -2.34 0.17
CA TRP A 100 -3.18 -2.18 -0.39
C TRP A 100 -3.23 -1.18 -1.55
N GLY A 101 -2.47 -0.08 -1.49
CA GLY A 101 -2.39 0.89 -2.59
C GLY A 101 -1.93 0.27 -3.92
N CYS A 102 -1.19 -0.84 -3.88
CA CYS A 102 -0.83 -1.62 -5.07
C CYS A 102 -2.06 -2.32 -5.66
N GLY A 103 -2.87 -2.95 -4.80
CA GLY A 103 -4.14 -3.55 -5.20
C GLY A 103 -5.11 -2.52 -5.79
N LEU A 104 -5.17 -1.32 -5.19
CA LEU A 104 -5.97 -0.20 -5.71
C LEU A 104 -5.49 0.26 -7.09
N ALA A 105 -4.17 0.43 -7.28
CA ALA A 105 -3.61 0.82 -8.57
C ALA A 105 -3.94 -0.20 -9.68
N CYS A 106 -3.75 -1.50 -9.39
CA CYS A 106 -4.06 -2.56 -10.34
C CYS A 106 -5.57 -2.68 -10.62
N SER A 107 -6.43 -2.58 -9.59
CA SER A 107 -7.88 -2.56 -9.76
C SER A 107 -8.34 -1.40 -10.63
N TYR A 108 -7.76 -0.20 -10.43
CA TYR A 108 -8.05 0.96 -11.24
C TYR A 108 -7.71 0.74 -12.72
N LEU A 109 -6.53 0.20 -13.01
CA LEU A 109 -6.12 -0.12 -14.38
C LEU A 109 -7.05 -1.13 -15.05
N LEU A 110 -7.46 -2.18 -14.32
CA LEU A 110 -8.33 -3.24 -14.83
C LEU A 110 -9.78 -2.80 -15.04
N GLU A 111 -10.31 -1.92 -14.15
CA GLU A 111 -11.70 -1.48 -14.21
C GLU A 111 -11.93 -0.27 -15.11
N LYS A 112 -10.98 0.67 -15.16
CA LYS A 112 -11.14 1.95 -15.87
C LYS A 112 -10.39 2.02 -17.19
N GLU A 113 -9.40 1.15 -17.41
CA GLU A 113 -8.55 1.14 -18.60
C GLU A 113 -8.02 2.55 -18.96
N PRO A 114 -7.46 3.31 -18.00
CA PRO A 114 -7.12 4.71 -18.19
C PRO A 114 -5.92 4.87 -19.13
N LYS A 115 -6.06 5.70 -20.17
CA LYS A 115 -4.96 5.94 -21.13
C LYS A 115 -3.85 6.82 -20.58
N GLY A 116 -4.10 7.56 -19.50
CA GLY A 116 -3.16 8.52 -18.91
C GLY A 116 -2.12 7.90 -17.99
N VAL A 117 -2.29 6.65 -17.52
CA VAL A 117 -1.31 6.00 -16.67
C VAL A 117 -0.12 5.50 -17.48
N LYS A 118 1.07 6.04 -17.24
CA LYS A 118 2.29 5.76 -17.99
C LYS A 118 3.09 4.58 -17.45
N ALA A 119 3.02 4.35 -16.15
CA ALA A 119 3.68 3.25 -15.45
C ALA A 119 3.08 3.10 -14.06
N ILE A 120 3.37 1.98 -13.40
CA ILE A 120 3.04 1.79 -11.99
C ILE A 120 4.27 1.31 -11.20
N ILE A 121 4.36 1.75 -9.96
CA ILE A 121 5.34 1.31 -8.98
C ILE A 121 4.57 0.66 -7.84
N LEU A 122 4.87 -0.59 -7.55
CA LEU A 122 4.19 -1.41 -6.57
C LEU A 122 5.17 -1.79 -5.46
N SER A 123 5.12 -1.07 -4.35
CA SER A 123 6.00 -1.27 -3.20
C SER A 123 5.32 -2.14 -2.16
N ALA A 124 5.97 -3.25 -1.76
CA ALA A 124 5.43 -4.24 -0.83
C ALA A 124 4.00 -4.70 -1.24
N PRO A 125 3.83 -5.28 -2.45
CA PRO A 125 2.53 -5.36 -3.12
C PRO A 125 1.59 -6.39 -2.51
N TYR A 126 0.39 -5.94 -2.12
CA TYR A 126 -0.76 -6.80 -1.88
C TYR A 126 -1.64 -6.85 -3.13
N LEU A 127 -1.68 -8.00 -3.81
CA LEU A 127 -2.46 -8.22 -5.04
C LEU A 127 -3.35 -9.48 -4.99
N SER A 128 -3.19 -10.31 -3.96
CA SER A 128 -3.93 -11.58 -3.82
C SER A 128 -4.01 -11.99 -2.35
N SER A 129 -5.21 -12.05 -1.80
CA SER A 129 -5.44 -12.54 -0.43
C SER A 129 -5.02 -13.99 -0.22
N PRO A 130 -5.30 -14.94 -1.15
CA PRO A 130 -4.84 -16.30 -0.99
C PRO A 130 -3.32 -16.46 -0.93
N LEU A 131 -2.58 -15.69 -1.76
CA LEU A 131 -1.12 -15.72 -1.76
C LEU A 131 -0.56 -15.00 -0.53
N TRP A 132 -1.17 -13.89 -0.14
CA TRP A 132 -0.81 -13.19 1.10
C TRP A 132 -0.98 -14.08 2.32
N ASP A 133 -2.16 -14.69 2.52
CA ASP A 133 -2.41 -15.59 3.65
C ASP A 133 -1.39 -16.74 3.71
N LYS A 134 -1.06 -17.32 2.56
CA LYS A 134 -0.04 -18.35 2.48
C LYS A 134 1.32 -17.87 2.99
N ASP A 135 1.78 -16.70 2.54
CA ASP A 135 3.06 -16.12 2.98
C ASP A 135 3.03 -15.83 4.49
N GLN A 136 1.91 -15.26 4.99
CA GLN A 136 1.73 -15.00 6.42
C GLN A 136 1.86 -16.27 7.26
N ARG A 137 1.19 -17.36 6.86
CA ARG A 137 1.26 -18.65 7.57
C ARG A 137 2.69 -19.23 7.56
N GLU A 138 3.41 -19.09 6.45
CA GLU A 138 4.80 -19.51 6.35
C GLU A 138 5.73 -18.69 7.27
N TYR A 139 5.45 -17.40 7.47
CA TYR A 139 6.23 -16.53 8.36
C TYR A 139 5.89 -16.73 9.82
N ILE A 140 4.59 -16.84 10.16
CA ILE A 140 4.14 -17.13 11.53
C ILE A 140 4.74 -18.47 12.01
N ALA A 141 4.76 -19.50 11.18
CA ALA A 141 5.35 -20.81 11.53
C ALA A 141 6.85 -20.75 11.88
N LYS A 142 7.53 -19.65 11.57
CA LYS A 142 8.96 -19.42 11.90
C LYS A 142 9.16 -18.48 13.10
N MET A 143 8.07 -18.05 13.73
CA MET A 143 8.10 -17.22 14.94
C MET A 143 8.36 -18.09 16.19
N PRO A 144 8.72 -17.48 17.32
CA PRO A 144 8.80 -18.20 18.60
C PRO A 144 7.48 -18.88 18.96
N SER A 145 7.55 -20.04 19.63
CA SER A 145 6.36 -20.87 19.92
C SER A 145 5.26 -20.16 20.70
N GLU A 146 5.62 -19.24 21.60
CA GLU A 146 4.67 -18.41 22.34
C GLU A 146 3.93 -17.43 21.44
N VAL A 147 4.60 -16.89 20.41
CA VAL A 147 3.99 -15.99 19.41
C VAL A 147 3.00 -16.77 18.52
N ILE A 148 3.44 -17.93 18.02
CA ILE A 148 2.58 -18.81 17.20
C ILE A 148 1.30 -19.14 17.99
N LYS A 149 1.45 -19.61 19.24
CA LYS A 149 0.32 -20.00 20.08
C LYS A 149 -0.64 -18.85 20.32
N ALA A 150 -0.14 -17.66 20.69
CA ALA A 150 -1.00 -16.50 20.95
C ALA A 150 -1.79 -16.07 19.69
N ILE A 151 -1.16 -16.10 18.50
CA ILE A 151 -1.85 -15.80 17.24
C ILE A 151 -2.92 -16.85 16.94
N GLU A 152 -2.60 -18.15 17.00
CA GLU A 152 -3.53 -19.25 16.70
C GLU A 152 -4.72 -19.28 17.66
N GLU A 153 -4.48 -19.08 18.95
CA GLU A 153 -5.54 -19.03 19.98
C GLU A 153 -6.44 -17.81 19.80
N GLY A 154 -5.86 -16.64 19.53
CA GLY A 154 -6.61 -15.42 19.25
C GLY A 154 -7.51 -15.55 18.02
N GLU A 155 -6.98 -16.04 16.91
CA GLU A 155 -7.75 -16.28 15.68
C GLU A 155 -8.86 -17.32 15.88
N LYS A 156 -8.55 -18.43 16.57
CA LYS A 156 -9.51 -19.51 16.83
C LYS A 156 -10.69 -19.06 17.70
N ASN A 157 -10.41 -18.22 18.70
CA ASN A 157 -11.41 -17.78 19.68
C ASN A 157 -12.07 -16.44 19.28
N GLY A 158 -11.54 -15.75 18.27
CA GLY A 158 -11.93 -14.37 17.94
C GLY A 158 -11.54 -13.38 19.03
N ASP A 159 -10.50 -13.70 19.81
CA ASP A 159 -9.96 -12.87 20.88
C ASP A 159 -8.67 -12.18 20.43
N TYR A 160 -8.78 -10.91 20.15
CA TYR A 160 -7.68 -10.07 19.67
C TYR A 160 -7.17 -9.12 20.76
N GLY A 161 -7.25 -9.55 22.03
CA GLY A 161 -6.79 -8.82 23.21
C GLY A 161 -5.26 -8.76 23.36
N ASP A 162 -4.79 -8.43 24.57
CA ASP A 162 -3.40 -8.04 24.84
C ASP A 162 -2.38 -9.10 24.39
N GLU A 163 -2.60 -10.38 24.64
CA GLU A 163 -1.66 -11.46 24.24
C GLU A 163 -1.52 -11.55 22.71
N TYR A 164 -2.65 -11.42 21.99
CA TYR A 164 -2.62 -11.38 20.53
C TYR A 164 -1.92 -10.12 20.02
N GLN A 165 -2.17 -8.96 20.62
CA GLN A 165 -1.53 -7.70 20.22
C GLN A 165 -0.02 -7.72 20.47
N GLU A 166 0.45 -8.26 21.59
CA GLU A 166 1.88 -8.43 21.85
C GLU A 166 2.54 -9.37 20.83
N ALA A 167 1.89 -10.47 20.50
CA ALA A 167 2.36 -11.40 19.47
C ALA A 167 2.39 -10.73 18.08
N THR A 168 1.35 -9.96 17.74
CA THR A 168 1.26 -9.17 16.51
C THR A 168 2.40 -8.16 16.41
N MET A 169 2.71 -7.44 17.47
CA MET A 169 3.83 -6.49 17.46
C MET A 169 5.20 -7.17 17.25
N LYS A 170 5.42 -8.36 17.81
CA LYS A 170 6.65 -9.13 17.54
C LYS A 170 6.75 -9.55 16.07
N TYR A 171 5.62 -9.88 15.45
CA TYR A 171 5.56 -10.16 14.02
C TYR A 171 5.84 -8.87 13.22
N TYR A 172 5.21 -7.75 13.55
CA TYR A 172 5.38 -6.46 12.86
C TYR A 172 6.81 -5.95 12.91
N GLN A 173 7.50 -6.06 14.06
CA GLN A 173 8.92 -5.71 14.19
C GLN A 173 9.84 -6.50 13.25
N LYS A 174 9.41 -7.65 12.76
CA LYS A 174 10.20 -8.49 11.88
C LYS A 174 9.83 -8.32 10.40
N HIS A 175 8.53 -8.17 10.09
CA HIS A 175 8.01 -8.25 8.74
C HIS A 175 7.37 -6.96 8.23
N VAL A 176 6.94 -6.04 9.11
CA VAL A 176 6.38 -4.75 8.74
C VAL A 176 7.42 -3.64 8.77
N CYS A 177 8.11 -3.48 9.91
CA CYS A 177 9.20 -2.51 10.04
C CYS A 177 10.22 -2.99 11.07
N ASN A 178 11.45 -3.24 10.64
CA ASN A 178 12.52 -3.77 11.49
C ASN A 178 13.38 -2.69 12.18
N LEU A 179 13.02 -1.41 12.04
CA LEU A 179 13.66 -0.34 12.80
C LEU A 179 13.31 -0.45 14.28
N GLU A 180 14.28 -0.21 15.16
CA GLU A 180 14.06 -0.22 16.60
C GLU A 180 14.83 0.96 17.27
N PRO A 181 14.13 1.89 17.92
CA PRO A 181 12.66 2.02 17.93
C PRO A 181 12.09 2.44 16.57
N TRP A 182 10.79 2.24 16.37
CA TRP A 182 10.11 2.83 15.22
C TRP A 182 10.18 4.36 15.28
N PRO A 183 10.37 5.07 14.17
CA PRO A 183 10.34 6.53 14.13
C PRO A 183 9.01 7.09 14.65
N ASP A 184 9.04 8.22 15.36
CA ASP A 184 7.85 8.82 15.99
C ASP A 184 6.70 9.03 14.99
N TYR A 185 7.00 9.51 13.78
CA TYR A 185 5.98 9.70 12.73
C TYR A 185 5.31 8.39 12.29
N LEU A 186 6.00 7.25 12.39
CA LEU A 186 5.44 5.94 12.08
C LEU A 186 4.52 5.47 13.21
N GLN A 187 4.95 5.63 14.46
CA GLN A 187 4.11 5.32 15.62
C GLN A 187 2.81 6.14 15.58
N GLU A 188 2.91 7.46 15.36
CA GLU A 188 1.75 8.33 15.19
C GLU A 188 0.84 7.91 14.03
N ALA A 189 1.40 7.41 12.93
CA ALA A 189 0.62 6.94 11.79
C ALA A 189 -0.19 5.69 12.13
N PHE A 190 0.39 4.74 12.90
CA PHE A 190 -0.32 3.57 13.39
C PHE A 190 -1.39 3.93 14.42
N GLU A 191 -1.14 4.88 15.32
CA GLU A 191 -2.14 5.39 16.27
C GLU A 191 -3.34 6.06 15.58
N LYS A 192 -3.11 6.65 14.40
CA LYS A 192 -4.14 7.31 13.59
C LYS A 192 -4.81 6.39 12.56
N LEU A 193 -4.46 5.11 12.54
CA LEU A 193 -5.12 4.13 11.68
C LEU A 193 -6.62 4.11 11.97
N ASN A 194 -7.44 4.32 10.94
CA ASN A 194 -8.89 4.21 11.10
C ASN A 194 -9.31 2.74 11.16
N MET A 195 -9.52 2.27 12.39
CA MET A 195 -9.92 0.89 12.65
C MET A 195 -11.27 0.51 12.06
N GLU A 196 -12.20 1.46 11.83
CA GLU A 196 -13.48 1.14 11.16
C GLU A 196 -13.24 0.76 9.70
N VAL A 197 -12.41 1.52 8.98
CA VAL A 197 -12.03 1.21 7.59
C VAL A 197 -11.22 -0.08 7.55
N TYR A 198 -10.23 -0.19 8.44
CA TYR A 198 -9.32 -1.33 8.47
C TYR A 198 -10.06 -2.64 8.72
N LEU A 199 -10.89 -2.72 9.76
CA LEU A 199 -11.69 -3.91 10.07
C LEU A 199 -12.76 -4.22 9.00
N THR A 200 -13.35 -3.18 8.39
CA THR A 200 -14.35 -3.38 7.33
C THR A 200 -13.73 -3.99 6.06
N MET A 201 -12.55 -3.51 5.70
CA MET A 201 -11.90 -3.92 4.45
C MET A 201 -10.93 -5.08 4.66
N TRP A 202 -10.12 -5.06 5.70
CA TRP A 202 -9.02 -5.99 5.96
C TRP A 202 -9.34 -6.98 7.09
N GLY A 203 -9.06 -6.63 8.33
CA GLY A 203 -9.24 -7.49 9.49
C GLY A 203 -8.47 -6.99 10.72
N PRO A 204 -8.29 -7.80 11.75
CA PRO A 204 -7.69 -7.38 13.01
C PRO A 204 -6.16 -7.23 12.98
N SER A 205 -5.47 -7.80 11.98
CA SER A 205 -4.02 -7.72 11.81
C SER A 205 -3.62 -7.94 10.35
N GLU A 206 -2.37 -7.67 10.00
CA GLU A 206 -1.84 -7.87 8.63
C GLU A 206 -1.94 -9.32 8.13
N PHE A 207 -1.97 -10.27 9.03
CA PHE A 207 -2.04 -11.70 8.70
C PHE A 207 -3.44 -12.33 8.90
N THR A 208 -4.46 -11.55 9.24
CA THR A 208 -5.83 -12.06 9.44
C THR A 208 -6.83 -11.28 8.60
N ILE A 209 -7.00 -11.69 7.33
CA ILE A 209 -7.91 -11.01 6.39
C ILE A 209 -9.32 -11.59 6.55
N SER A 210 -10.20 -10.87 7.23
CA SER A 210 -11.59 -11.24 7.49
C SER A 210 -12.63 -10.28 6.87
N GLY A 211 -12.19 -9.10 6.46
CA GLY A 211 -13.03 -8.06 5.87
C GLY A 211 -13.38 -8.29 4.40
N LYS A 212 -13.80 -7.23 3.72
CA LYS A 212 -14.25 -7.28 2.31
C LYS A 212 -13.15 -7.73 1.33
N LEU A 213 -11.89 -7.61 1.72
CA LEU A 213 -10.74 -8.06 0.93
C LEU A 213 -10.43 -9.55 1.07
N LYS A 214 -11.16 -10.31 1.90
CA LYS A 214 -10.90 -11.75 2.14
C LYS A 214 -10.73 -12.59 0.88
N ASN A 215 -11.48 -12.28 -0.18
CA ASN A 215 -11.44 -13.01 -1.44
C ASN A 215 -10.87 -12.16 -2.59
N PHE A 216 -10.13 -11.09 -2.26
CA PHE A 216 -9.51 -10.25 -3.26
C PHE A 216 -8.35 -10.99 -3.93
N ASP A 217 -8.42 -11.14 -5.26
CA ASP A 217 -7.39 -11.83 -6.03
C ASP A 217 -7.31 -11.25 -7.44
N LEU A 218 -6.26 -10.48 -7.70
CA LEU A 218 -5.96 -9.92 -9.01
C LEU A 218 -4.92 -10.74 -9.78
N TYR A 219 -4.32 -11.78 -9.16
CA TYR A 219 -3.24 -12.52 -9.77
C TYR A 219 -3.58 -13.06 -11.17
N PRO A 220 -4.78 -13.66 -11.42
CA PRO A 220 -5.17 -14.10 -12.75
C PRO A 220 -5.36 -12.99 -13.79
N GLU A 221 -5.56 -11.75 -13.32
CA GLU A 221 -5.85 -10.59 -14.16
C GLU A 221 -4.60 -9.77 -14.52
N LEU A 222 -3.48 -9.97 -13.80
CA LEU A 222 -2.23 -9.22 -13.99
C LEU A 222 -1.71 -9.24 -15.44
N PRO A 223 -1.88 -10.32 -16.24
CA PRO A 223 -1.48 -10.32 -17.66
C PRO A 223 -2.18 -9.27 -18.53
N LYS A 224 -3.30 -8.69 -18.08
CA LYS A 224 -4.02 -7.63 -18.79
C LYS A 224 -3.42 -6.23 -18.58
N ILE A 225 -2.59 -6.07 -17.58
CA ILE A 225 -1.92 -4.78 -17.26
C ILE A 225 -0.64 -4.68 -18.09
N THR A 226 -0.68 -3.88 -19.15
CA THR A 226 0.40 -3.77 -20.14
C THR A 226 1.32 -2.57 -19.94
N VAL A 227 0.99 -1.65 -19.02
CA VAL A 227 1.90 -0.54 -18.69
C VAL A 227 3.16 -1.07 -18.00
N PRO A 228 4.30 -0.36 -18.09
CA PRO A 228 5.49 -0.73 -17.36
C PRO A 228 5.27 -0.79 -15.85
N VAL A 229 5.75 -1.86 -15.21
CA VAL A 229 5.59 -2.13 -13.78
C VAL A 229 6.95 -2.25 -13.10
N LEU A 230 7.12 -1.59 -11.96
CA LEU A 230 8.22 -1.86 -11.03
C LEU A 230 7.64 -2.44 -9.75
N LEU A 231 8.05 -3.66 -9.39
CA LEU A 231 7.73 -4.28 -8.10
C LEU A 231 8.93 -4.14 -7.15
N ILE A 232 8.68 -3.74 -5.93
CA ILE A 232 9.71 -3.61 -4.89
C ILE A 232 9.21 -4.31 -3.63
N CYS A 233 10.06 -5.11 -3.00
CA CYS A 233 9.81 -5.68 -1.66
C CYS A 233 11.11 -5.73 -0.85
N GLY A 234 11.00 -5.83 0.45
CA GLY A 234 12.12 -6.14 1.33
C GLY A 234 12.44 -7.65 1.32
N ASP A 235 13.64 -8.02 1.75
CA ASP A 235 14.01 -9.45 1.90
C ASP A 235 13.35 -10.11 3.12
N ARG A 236 12.72 -9.31 3.99
CA ARG A 236 11.96 -9.71 5.18
C ARG A 236 10.50 -9.26 5.14
N ASP A 237 10.06 -8.77 3.98
CA ASP A 237 8.73 -8.24 3.76
C ASP A 237 7.65 -9.31 3.97
N GLU A 238 6.54 -8.93 4.57
CA GLU A 238 5.35 -9.78 4.64
C GLU A 238 4.73 -10.04 3.25
N ALA A 239 4.95 -9.16 2.27
CA ALA A 239 4.77 -9.48 0.86
C ALA A 239 5.93 -10.37 0.40
N GLY A 240 5.77 -11.68 0.51
CA GLY A 240 6.83 -12.67 0.32
C GLY A 240 7.57 -12.51 -1.01
N VAL A 241 8.91 -12.51 -0.95
CA VAL A 241 9.77 -12.34 -2.15
C VAL A 241 9.38 -13.32 -3.28
N LYS A 242 9.03 -14.56 -2.93
CA LYS A 242 8.59 -15.55 -3.92
C LYS A 242 7.28 -15.14 -4.57
N THR A 243 6.32 -14.71 -3.80
CA THR A 243 5.01 -14.24 -4.28
C THR A 243 5.16 -13.00 -5.16
N VAL A 244 5.99 -12.02 -4.76
CA VAL A 244 6.28 -10.84 -5.59
C VAL A 244 6.96 -11.23 -6.90
N LYS A 245 7.82 -12.27 -6.91
CA LYS A 245 8.39 -12.82 -8.13
C LYS A 245 7.34 -13.48 -9.02
N ASP A 246 6.39 -14.21 -8.45
CA ASP A 246 5.29 -14.80 -9.21
C ASP A 246 4.43 -13.67 -9.83
N PHE A 247 4.19 -12.57 -9.13
CA PHE A 247 3.55 -11.37 -9.71
C PHE A 247 4.38 -10.78 -10.85
N GLN A 248 5.70 -10.62 -10.69
CA GLN A 248 6.56 -10.14 -11.76
C GLN A 248 6.42 -10.95 -13.04
N MET A 249 6.37 -12.26 -12.90
CA MET A 249 6.24 -13.18 -14.04
C MET A 249 4.86 -13.11 -14.72
N ALA A 250 3.82 -12.70 -13.98
CA ALA A 250 2.47 -12.56 -14.51
C ALA A 250 2.26 -11.26 -15.30
N PHE A 251 2.95 -10.18 -14.96
CA PHE A 251 2.87 -8.92 -15.71
C PHE A 251 3.65 -9.01 -17.03
N PRO A 252 3.09 -8.51 -18.16
CA PRO A 252 3.80 -8.52 -19.45
C PRO A 252 5.09 -7.68 -19.49
N CYS A 253 5.15 -6.61 -18.71
CA CYS A 253 6.27 -5.67 -18.71
C CYS A 253 6.63 -5.24 -17.28
N ALA A 254 7.30 -6.12 -16.53
CA ALA A 254 7.63 -5.88 -15.13
C ALA A 254 9.12 -6.05 -14.82
N GLN A 255 9.63 -5.14 -14.00
CA GLN A 255 10.89 -5.25 -13.31
C GLN A 255 10.64 -5.51 -11.82
N MET A 256 11.58 -6.15 -11.14
CA MET A 256 11.50 -6.41 -9.71
C MET A 256 12.82 -6.06 -9.03
N ALA A 257 12.73 -5.48 -7.85
CA ALA A 257 13.85 -5.26 -6.95
C ALA A 257 13.52 -5.81 -5.56
N VAL A 258 14.50 -6.47 -4.93
CA VAL A 258 14.45 -6.90 -3.53
C VAL A 258 15.45 -6.05 -2.75
N ILE A 259 14.96 -5.35 -1.73
CA ILE A 259 15.79 -4.48 -0.89
C ILE A 259 16.32 -5.30 0.28
N PRO A 260 17.64 -5.43 0.42
CA PRO A 260 18.24 -6.21 1.51
C PRO A 260 18.03 -5.49 2.84
N GLN A 261 17.89 -6.28 3.91
CA GLN A 261 17.71 -5.82 5.29
C GLN A 261 16.50 -4.86 5.44
N ALA A 262 15.46 -5.08 4.66
CA ALA A 262 14.20 -4.34 4.73
C ALA A 262 13.02 -5.28 4.82
N SER A 263 11.94 -4.79 5.42
CA SER A 263 10.65 -5.44 5.51
C SER A 263 9.60 -4.66 4.69
N HIS A 264 8.37 -4.60 5.13
CA HIS A 264 7.24 -4.01 4.40
C HIS A 264 7.41 -2.50 4.14
N LEU A 265 7.92 -1.76 5.13
CA LEU A 265 8.17 -0.32 5.01
C LEU A 265 9.57 -0.03 4.45
N ASN A 266 9.94 -0.71 3.38
CA ASN A 266 11.27 -0.70 2.78
C ASN A 266 11.76 0.70 2.35
N GLN A 267 10.87 1.62 1.99
CA GLN A 267 11.18 3.01 1.68
C GLN A 267 11.64 3.82 2.91
N ILE A 268 11.25 3.40 4.11
CA ILE A 268 11.64 4.00 5.39
C ILE A 268 12.91 3.34 5.92
N GLU A 269 12.99 2.02 5.80
CA GLU A 269 14.10 1.23 6.35
C GLU A 269 15.38 1.38 5.53
N GLN A 270 15.28 1.47 4.20
CA GLN A 270 16.41 1.59 3.27
C GLN A 270 16.18 2.71 2.25
N PRO A 271 15.98 3.98 2.66
CA PRO A 271 15.55 5.07 1.80
C PRO A 271 16.50 5.34 0.64
N ARG A 272 17.82 5.19 0.84
CA ARG A 272 18.81 5.44 -0.23
C ARG A 272 18.74 4.39 -1.33
N ILE A 273 18.61 3.11 -0.97
CA ILE A 273 18.49 2.02 -1.94
C ILE A 273 17.18 2.15 -2.68
N TYR A 274 16.09 2.42 -1.96
CA TYR A 274 14.76 2.64 -2.51
C TYR A 274 14.76 3.77 -3.56
N GLN A 275 15.33 4.92 -3.22
CA GLN A 275 15.43 6.07 -4.13
C GLN A 275 16.22 5.74 -5.41
N VAL A 276 17.33 5.03 -5.30
CA VAL A 276 18.13 4.63 -6.48
C VAL A 276 17.32 3.74 -7.42
N ILE A 277 16.61 2.74 -6.88
CA ILE A 277 15.79 1.80 -7.66
C ILE A 277 14.65 2.54 -8.37
N VAL A 278 13.91 3.37 -7.65
CA VAL A 278 12.78 4.12 -8.20
C VAL A 278 13.26 5.15 -9.23
N ASN A 279 14.32 5.90 -8.94
CA ASN A 279 14.87 6.88 -9.89
C ASN A 279 15.34 6.22 -11.19
N GLU A 280 15.97 5.04 -11.12
CA GLU A 280 16.38 4.30 -12.32
C GLU A 280 15.17 3.93 -13.19
N PHE A 281 14.09 3.45 -12.58
CA PHE A 281 12.86 3.14 -13.29
C PHE A 281 12.20 4.38 -13.92
N LEU A 282 12.28 5.52 -13.24
CA LEU A 282 11.63 6.78 -13.64
C LEU A 282 12.39 7.57 -14.72
N LYS A 283 13.66 7.26 -15.01
CA LYS A 283 14.51 8.03 -15.93
C LYS A 283 13.91 8.27 -17.32
N ASN A 284 13.08 7.37 -17.80
CA ASN A 284 12.50 7.42 -19.14
C ASN A 284 10.96 7.42 -19.12
N LYS A 285 10.35 7.94 -18.06
CA LYS A 285 8.90 7.96 -17.87
C LYS A 285 8.34 9.37 -17.78
#